data_81067acfacde95e5388452937624eca8
#
_entry.id   81067acfacde95e5388452937624eca8
#
_cell.length_a   1.000
_cell.length_b   1.000
_cell.length_c   1.000
_cell.angle_alpha   90.00
_cell.angle_beta   90.00
_cell.angle_gamma   90.00
#
_symmetry.space_group_name_H-M   'P 1'
#
loop_
_entity.id
_entity.type
_entity.pdbx_description
1 polymer ?
#
loop_
_entity_poly.entity_id
_entity_poly.type
_entity_poly.pdbx_seq_one_letter_code
_entity_poly.pdbx_strand_id
1 'polypeptide(L)'
;MERFLVIMLMMVILGVNVQAEQLKFKEDFVRRLAAAVPSILKDQDSKTGRFGKGIWVVNDQNSMYPLAVAWATKSDDNPYYHDPKVLKAIVAAGDALAADANDKGQWEFRKKDGSTWGPTYMPWAYYRWLRSFTLIKDGMSPEDRKRWENALTLGYTGISQTQLTRLVNIPTYHAMSLYLAGKTFDRPEWCKQAKEFLARVIAAQDPNGYWSENFGPVVRYNSVYIEALGAYYSISGDEMVLPALARAAKFHASFLYPDGSLVETLDERNPYHAGLWFPNAGMTLSPEGRGLVLQQLNVLADKPIAADTMAGYIMDGHEGSAIPTAAQDDHRTFMLDDGKGMIRREKPWFVCLSAYHCPISSHRWIQDRQNLVSIYHDKCGLILGGGNTKLQPLWSSFTVGDVSLLKHTPGDIAPDFEPKGALFHIPTAASLEVTDPIGLALKYGEEDCSI
;
A
#
# COMPACT_ATOMS: atom_id res chain seq x y z
N MET A 1 59.10 -11.24 -43.78
CA MET A 1 58.76 -12.03 -42.56
C MET A 1 58.42 -11.06 -41.44
N GLU A 2 57.18 -10.66 -41.41
CA GLU A 2 56.67 -9.68 -40.45
C GLU A 2 56.16 -10.45 -39.23
N ARG A 3 56.70 -10.09 -38.09
CA ARG A 3 56.24 -10.62 -36.78
C ARG A 3 55.04 -9.82 -36.33
N PHE A 4 53.86 -10.41 -36.43
CA PHE A 4 52.63 -9.89 -35.78
C PHE A 4 52.77 -10.13 -34.27
N LEU A 5 52.90 -9.02 -33.53
CA LEU A 5 52.86 -9.00 -32.06
C LEU A 5 51.39 -8.86 -31.65
N VAL A 6 50.80 -9.98 -31.22
CA VAL A 6 49.44 -9.99 -30.65
C VAL A 6 49.56 -9.46 -29.21
N ILE A 7 49.22 -8.21 -28.98
CA ILE A 7 49.01 -7.64 -27.64
C ILE A 7 47.62 -8.08 -27.18
N MET A 8 47.62 -9.11 -26.35
CA MET A 8 46.40 -9.53 -25.64
C MET A 8 46.18 -8.56 -24.49
N LEU A 9 45.29 -7.58 -24.69
CA LEU A 9 44.87 -6.64 -23.66
C LEU A 9 43.98 -7.39 -22.68
N MET A 10 44.56 -7.85 -21.56
CA MET A 10 43.80 -8.30 -20.41
C MET A 10 43.06 -7.10 -19.83
N MET A 11 41.78 -6.92 -20.17
CA MET A 11 40.88 -6.12 -19.38
C MET A 11 40.68 -6.85 -18.05
N VAL A 12 41.39 -6.42 -17.04
CA VAL A 12 41.04 -6.71 -15.65
C VAL A 12 39.77 -5.89 -15.36
N ILE A 13 38.64 -6.52 -15.55
CA ILE A 13 37.35 -5.99 -15.01
C ILE A 13 37.57 -6.10 -13.49
N LEU A 14 37.92 -4.98 -12.88
CA LEU A 14 37.73 -4.78 -11.46
C LEU A 14 36.24 -4.80 -11.21
N GLY A 15 35.70 -5.99 -11.07
CA GLY A 15 34.37 -6.19 -10.52
C GLY A 15 34.40 -5.65 -9.10
N VAL A 16 33.98 -4.42 -8.91
CA VAL A 16 33.56 -3.97 -7.59
C VAL A 16 32.41 -4.89 -7.23
N ASN A 17 32.70 -5.92 -6.44
CA ASN A 17 31.68 -6.72 -5.79
C ASN A 17 30.96 -5.78 -4.81
N VAL A 18 30.00 -5.02 -5.31
CA VAL A 18 29.01 -4.38 -4.45
C VAL A 18 28.22 -5.56 -3.88
N GLN A 19 28.61 -5.97 -2.69
CA GLN A 19 27.89 -7.00 -1.96
C GLN A 19 26.48 -6.45 -1.79
N ALA A 20 25.51 -7.10 -2.44
CA ALA A 20 24.12 -6.68 -2.37
C ALA A 20 23.69 -6.57 -0.90
N GLU A 21 23.19 -5.42 -0.49
CA GLU A 21 22.70 -5.23 0.86
C GLU A 21 21.64 -6.29 1.17
N GLN A 22 21.59 -6.73 2.43
CA GLN A 22 20.67 -7.76 2.87
C GLN A 22 19.59 -7.13 3.73
N LEU A 23 18.32 -7.24 3.32
CA LEU A 23 17.21 -6.92 4.18
C LEU A 23 17.08 -7.99 5.27
N LYS A 24 17.15 -7.55 6.53
CA LYS A 24 16.89 -8.35 7.72
C LYS A 24 16.00 -7.57 8.66
N PHE A 25 14.97 -8.19 9.19
CA PHE A 25 13.99 -7.52 10.06
C PHE A 25 13.29 -8.47 11.04
N LYS A 26 13.24 -9.77 10.80
CA LYS A 26 12.37 -10.68 11.57
C LYS A 26 12.65 -10.67 13.05
N GLU A 27 13.92 -10.81 13.45
CA GLU A 27 14.29 -10.82 14.87
C GLU A 27 13.97 -9.47 15.54
N ASP A 28 14.33 -8.36 14.88
CA ASP A 28 14.03 -7.01 15.39
C ASP A 28 12.52 -6.76 15.51
N PHE A 29 11.74 -7.19 14.53
CA PHE A 29 10.29 -7.03 14.55
C PHE A 29 9.62 -7.90 15.62
N VAL A 30 10.10 -9.11 15.86
CA VAL A 30 9.61 -9.94 16.97
C VAL A 30 9.86 -9.24 18.31
N ARG A 31 11.07 -8.73 18.54
CA ARG A 31 11.43 -8.00 19.78
C ARG A 31 10.58 -6.74 19.95
N ARG A 32 10.45 -5.91 18.89
CA ARG A 32 9.61 -4.69 18.91
C ARG A 32 8.13 -5.01 19.08
N LEU A 33 7.63 -6.05 18.45
CA LEU A 33 6.25 -6.50 18.62
C LEU A 33 5.99 -6.93 20.06
N ALA A 34 6.88 -7.73 20.65
CA ALA A 34 6.79 -8.12 22.06
C ALA A 34 6.79 -6.90 22.98
N ALA A 35 7.65 -5.91 22.73
CA ALA A 35 7.67 -4.66 23.48
C ALA A 35 6.37 -3.83 23.35
N ALA A 36 5.62 -3.97 22.25
CA ALA A 36 4.36 -3.27 22.03
C ALA A 36 3.15 -3.95 22.74
N VAL A 37 3.21 -5.24 23.04
CA VAL A 37 2.10 -6.01 23.62
C VAL A 37 1.49 -5.36 24.87
N PRO A 38 2.26 -4.89 25.87
CA PRO A 38 1.66 -4.27 27.05
C PRO A 38 0.82 -3.02 26.75
N SER A 39 1.27 -2.21 25.79
CA SER A 39 0.54 -1.02 25.36
C SER A 39 -0.76 -1.39 24.64
N ILE A 40 -0.73 -2.41 23.77
CA ILE A 40 -1.92 -2.91 23.07
C ILE A 40 -2.94 -3.44 24.09
N LEU A 41 -2.50 -4.28 25.03
CA LEU A 41 -3.38 -4.83 26.08
C LEU A 41 -4.00 -3.73 26.96
N LYS A 42 -3.27 -2.65 27.24
CA LYS A 42 -3.77 -1.51 28.01
C LYS A 42 -4.85 -0.71 27.28
N ASP A 43 -4.86 -0.74 25.95
CA ASP A 43 -5.87 -0.03 25.13
C ASP A 43 -7.20 -0.81 25.01
N GLN A 44 -7.25 -2.06 25.51
CA GLN A 44 -8.46 -2.87 25.49
C GLN A 44 -9.38 -2.54 26.68
N ASP A 45 -10.65 -2.30 26.40
CA ASP A 45 -11.69 -2.24 27.41
C ASP A 45 -12.00 -3.66 27.92
N SER A 46 -11.69 -3.93 29.18
CA SER A 46 -11.86 -5.26 29.78
C SER A 46 -13.32 -5.71 29.92
N LYS A 47 -14.29 -4.79 29.86
CA LYS A 47 -15.72 -5.10 29.96
C LYS A 47 -16.33 -5.51 28.63
N THR A 48 -15.88 -4.88 27.56
CA THR A 48 -16.45 -5.05 26.21
C THR A 48 -15.55 -5.87 25.27
N GLY A 49 -14.28 -6.06 25.63
CA GLY A 49 -13.28 -6.66 24.75
C GLY A 49 -12.83 -5.78 23.59
N ARG A 50 -13.34 -4.55 23.49
CA ARG A 50 -13.06 -3.64 22.39
C ARG A 50 -11.74 -2.92 22.58
N PHE A 51 -11.02 -2.74 21.47
CA PHE A 51 -9.86 -1.86 21.40
C PHE A 51 -10.25 -0.47 20.91
N GLY A 52 -9.37 0.50 21.16
CA GLY A 52 -9.50 1.86 20.67
C GLY A 52 -10.21 2.81 21.60
N LYS A 53 -10.07 4.11 21.32
CA LYS A 53 -10.61 5.21 22.10
C LYS A 53 -11.66 6.00 21.34
N GLY A 54 -12.56 6.65 22.09
CA GLY A 54 -13.64 7.46 21.52
C GLY A 54 -14.69 6.61 20.81
N ILE A 55 -15.18 7.10 19.65
CA ILE A 55 -16.12 6.35 18.85
C ILE A 55 -15.48 5.06 18.35
N TRP A 56 -16.05 3.94 18.74
CA TRP A 56 -15.56 2.65 18.29
C TRP A 56 -15.86 2.42 16.81
N VAL A 57 -14.82 1.97 16.09
CA VAL A 57 -14.90 1.53 14.71
C VAL A 57 -14.36 0.11 14.60
N VAL A 58 -14.92 -0.68 13.70
CA VAL A 58 -14.58 -2.11 13.59
C VAL A 58 -13.08 -2.36 13.36
N ASN A 59 -12.40 -1.47 12.65
CA ASN A 59 -10.95 -1.56 12.42
C ASN A 59 -10.08 -1.38 13.67
N ASP A 60 -10.62 -0.84 14.76
CA ASP A 60 -9.88 -0.79 16.04
C ASP A 60 -9.55 -2.20 16.53
N GLN A 61 -10.38 -3.20 16.16
CA GLN A 61 -10.16 -4.60 16.52
C GLN A 61 -9.02 -5.28 15.76
N ASN A 62 -8.44 -4.63 14.75
CA ASN A 62 -7.24 -5.13 14.08
C ASN A 62 -6.07 -5.33 15.04
N SER A 63 -6.10 -4.65 16.20
CA SER A 63 -5.13 -4.84 17.31
C SER A 63 -5.06 -6.27 17.84
N MET A 64 -6.05 -7.13 17.58
CA MET A 64 -5.99 -8.54 17.93
C MET A 64 -4.94 -9.31 17.13
N TYR A 65 -4.67 -8.91 15.87
CA TYR A 65 -3.74 -9.63 15.01
C TYR A 65 -2.29 -9.58 15.50
N PRO A 66 -1.70 -8.43 15.82
CA PRO A 66 -0.37 -8.40 16.44
C PRO A 66 -0.28 -9.17 17.76
N LEU A 67 -1.35 -9.19 18.56
CA LEU A 67 -1.40 -10.01 19.78
C LEU A 67 -1.39 -11.52 19.43
N ALA A 68 -2.13 -11.94 18.39
CA ALA A 68 -2.15 -13.33 17.95
C ALA A 68 -0.81 -13.78 17.39
N VAL A 69 -0.11 -12.90 16.65
CA VAL A 69 1.25 -13.18 16.16
C VAL A 69 2.24 -13.29 17.32
N ALA A 70 2.19 -12.39 18.30
CA ALA A 70 3.03 -12.50 19.49
C ALA A 70 2.72 -13.79 20.29
N TRP A 71 1.45 -14.16 20.43
CA TRP A 71 1.05 -15.40 21.10
C TRP A 71 1.56 -16.66 20.39
N ALA A 72 1.58 -16.68 19.06
CA ALA A 72 1.96 -17.84 18.27
C ALA A 72 3.48 -17.91 17.97
N THR A 73 4.23 -16.83 18.12
CA THR A 73 5.65 -16.77 17.75
C THR A 73 6.54 -17.22 18.90
N LYS A 74 7.20 -18.37 18.73
CA LYS A 74 8.22 -18.85 19.69
C LYS A 74 9.56 -18.15 19.41
N SER A 75 10.05 -17.38 20.39
CA SER A 75 11.34 -16.70 20.35
C SER A 75 11.78 -16.38 21.77
N ASP A 76 13.10 -16.35 22.01
CA ASP A 76 13.66 -15.93 23.32
C ASP A 76 13.36 -14.46 23.63
N ASP A 77 13.16 -13.64 22.59
CA ASP A 77 12.79 -12.22 22.71
C ASP A 77 11.29 -12.00 22.89
N ASN A 78 10.46 -13.07 22.90
CA ASN A 78 9.02 -12.97 23.01
C ASN A 78 8.45 -13.73 24.22
N PRO A 79 8.23 -13.05 25.37
CA PRO A 79 7.69 -13.68 26.57
C PRO A 79 6.18 -14.01 26.48
N TYR A 80 5.51 -13.63 25.38
CA TYR A 80 4.06 -13.80 25.20
C TYR A 80 3.67 -15.06 24.45
N TYR A 81 4.65 -15.90 24.10
CA TYR A 81 4.39 -17.17 23.46
C TYR A 81 3.48 -18.05 24.34
N HIS A 82 2.29 -18.36 23.85
CA HIS A 82 1.22 -19.10 24.54
C HIS A 82 0.78 -18.46 25.88
N ASP A 83 0.94 -17.16 26.06
CA ASP A 83 0.50 -16.46 27.27
C ASP A 83 -1.05 -16.46 27.36
N PRO A 84 -1.63 -16.98 28.48
CA PRO A 84 -3.08 -17.09 28.63
C PRO A 84 -3.80 -15.76 28.75
N LYS A 85 -3.12 -14.68 29.21
CA LYS A 85 -3.71 -13.34 29.29
C LYS A 85 -3.83 -12.73 27.90
N VAL A 86 -2.81 -12.92 27.06
CA VAL A 86 -2.85 -12.49 25.65
C VAL A 86 -3.95 -13.23 24.89
N LEU A 87 -4.05 -14.56 25.06
CA LEU A 87 -5.12 -15.36 24.44
C LEU A 87 -6.51 -14.86 24.87
N LYS A 88 -6.72 -14.61 26.16
CA LYS A 88 -7.99 -14.09 26.68
C LYS A 88 -8.35 -12.73 26.03
N ALA A 89 -7.39 -11.84 25.87
CA ALA A 89 -7.60 -10.54 25.25
C ALA A 89 -7.99 -10.68 23.77
N ILE A 90 -7.34 -11.58 23.02
CA ILE A 90 -7.67 -11.85 21.62
C ILE A 90 -9.09 -12.42 21.51
N VAL A 91 -9.45 -13.41 22.33
CA VAL A 91 -10.78 -14.02 22.32
C VAL A 91 -11.86 -12.96 22.62
N ALA A 92 -11.66 -12.13 23.63
CA ALA A 92 -12.61 -11.06 23.95
C ALA A 92 -12.80 -10.07 22.78
N ALA A 93 -11.74 -9.77 22.04
CA ALA A 93 -11.81 -8.88 20.88
C ALA A 93 -12.62 -9.47 19.72
N GLY A 94 -12.45 -10.74 19.41
CA GLY A 94 -13.24 -11.40 18.39
C GLY A 94 -14.70 -11.63 18.80
N ASP A 95 -14.94 -11.85 20.09
CA ASP A 95 -16.30 -11.92 20.63
C ASP A 95 -17.03 -10.58 20.48
N ALA A 96 -16.33 -9.45 20.67
CA ALA A 96 -16.89 -8.14 20.42
C ALA A 96 -17.25 -7.94 18.93
N LEU A 97 -16.42 -8.43 18.00
CA LEU A 97 -16.75 -8.42 16.57
C LEU A 97 -18.00 -9.26 16.27
N ALA A 98 -18.07 -10.47 16.83
CA ALA A 98 -19.22 -11.34 16.62
C ALA A 98 -20.52 -10.74 17.18
N ALA A 99 -20.45 -10.10 18.36
CA ALA A 99 -21.60 -9.48 19.00
C ALA A 99 -22.12 -8.22 18.29
N ASP A 100 -21.24 -7.46 17.62
CA ASP A 100 -21.61 -6.23 16.91
C ASP A 100 -22.03 -6.45 15.44
N ALA A 101 -21.80 -7.65 14.90
CA ALA A 101 -22.21 -7.98 13.55
C ALA A 101 -23.75 -8.14 13.46
N ASN A 102 -24.31 -7.72 12.33
CA ASN A 102 -25.72 -7.99 12.04
C ASN A 102 -25.95 -9.46 11.62
N ASP A 103 -27.19 -9.83 11.32
CA ASP A 103 -27.62 -11.17 10.90
C ASP A 103 -26.97 -11.67 9.59
N LYS A 104 -26.30 -10.79 8.84
CA LYS A 104 -25.53 -11.11 7.63
C LYS A 104 -24.02 -11.17 7.87
N GLY A 105 -23.56 -10.90 9.09
CA GLY A 105 -22.13 -10.78 9.42
C GLY A 105 -21.50 -9.44 9.03
N GLN A 106 -22.30 -8.39 8.82
CA GLN A 106 -21.82 -7.06 8.46
C GLN A 106 -21.78 -6.15 9.69
N TRP A 107 -20.88 -5.17 9.64
CA TRP A 107 -20.84 -4.07 10.62
C TRP A 107 -21.22 -2.76 9.95
N GLU A 108 -21.79 -1.83 10.74
CA GLU A 108 -21.95 -0.45 10.29
C GLU A 108 -20.57 0.17 10.00
N PHE A 109 -20.33 0.63 8.77
CA PHE A 109 -19.12 1.37 8.45
C PHE A 109 -19.17 2.75 9.12
N ARG A 110 -18.45 2.87 10.22
CA ARG A 110 -18.38 4.08 11.03
C ARG A 110 -16.98 4.65 11.00
N LYS A 111 -16.88 5.98 10.97
CA LYS A 111 -15.63 6.70 11.10
C LYS A 111 -15.47 7.32 12.48
N LYS A 112 -14.26 7.75 12.81
CA LYS A 112 -13.95 8.43 14.09
C LYS A 112 -14.64 9.79 14.24
N ASP A 113 -15.07 10.42 13.15
CA ASP A 113 -15.90 11.63 13.14
C ASP A 113 -17.38 11.36 13.40
N GLY A 114 -17.79 10.10 13.56
CA GLY A 114 -19.17 9.67 13.78
C GLY A 114 -19.98 9.44 12.52
N SER A 115 -19.47 9.79 11.35
CA SER A 115 -20.18 9.54 10.09
C SER A 115 -20.26 8.03 9.78
N THR A 116 -21.33 7.62 9.12
CA THR A 116 -21.59 6.23 8.77
C THR A 116 -21.91 6.08 7.28
N TRP A 117 -21.64 4.92 6.71
CA TRP A 117 -21.85 4.62 5.29
C TRP A 117 -22.70 3.37 5.04
N GLY A 118 -23.29 2.83 6.08
CA GLY A 118 -24.11 1.64 6.03
C GLY A 118 -23.34 0.34 6.26
N PRO A 119 -24.07 -0.81 6.21
CA PRO A 119 -23.51 -2.12 6.52
C PRO A 119 -22.43 -2.55 5.52
N THR A 120 -21.32 -3.10 6.02
CA THR A 120 -20.21 -3.56 5.20
C THR A 120 -19.54 -4.79 5.78
N TYR A 121 -18.97 -5.60 4.91
CA TYR A 121 -17.97 -6.60 5.29
C TYR A 121 -16.61 -5.90 5.31
N MET A 122 -16.14 -5.47 6.48
CA MET A 122 -14.89 -4.74 6.60
C MET A 122 -13.69 -5.63 6.27
N PRO A 123 -13.00 -5.42 5.12
CA PRO A 123 -12.02 -6.38 4.61
C PRO A 123 -10.85 -6.60 5.57
N TRP A 124 -10.30 -5.50 6.11
CA TRP A 124 -9.17 -5.58 7.04
C TRP A 124 -9.51 -6.25 8.36
N ALA A 125 -10.71 -6.00 8.91
CA ALA A 125 -11.16 -6.65 10.14
C ALA A 125 -11.42 -8.14 9.94
N TYR A 126 -12.10 -8.53 8.85
CA TYR A 126 -12.31 -9.95 8.54
C TYR A 126 -11.01 -10.72 8.38
N TYR A 127 -10.04 -10.16 7.63
CA TYR A 127 -8.75 -10.81 7.43
C TYR A 127 -7.97 -10.95 8.73
N ARG A 128 -7.84 -9.85 9.53
CA ARG A 128 -7.10 -9.90 10.81
C ARG A 128 -7.77 -10.83 11.80
N TRP A 129 -9.08 -10.84 11.84
CA TRP A 129 -9.82 -11.78 12.70
C TRP A 129 -9.57 -13.23 12.30
N LEU A 130 -9.71 -13.55 11.02
CA LEU A 130 -9.46 -14.91 10.53
C LEU A 130 -7.99 -15.33 10.70
N ARG A 131 -7.03 -14.45 10.43
CA ARG A 131 -5.59 -14.73 10.69
C ARG A 131 -5.35 -14.99 12.17
N SER A 132 -5.92 -14.19 13.05
CA SER A 132 -5.84 -14.42 14.49
C SER A 132 -6.43 -15.77 14.85
N PHE A 133 -7.61 -16.10 14.33
CA PHE A 133 -8.24 -17.41 14.55
C PHE A 133 -7.32 -18.58 14.14
N THR A 134 -6.73 -18.52 12.96
CA THR A 134 -5.81 -19.59 12.49
C THR A 134 -4.62 -19.79 13.40
N LEU A 135 -4.15 -18.74 14.08
CA LEU A 135 -2.99 -18.77 14.98
C LEU A 135 -3.34 -19.31 16.36
N ILE A 136 -4.56 -19.01 16.88
CA ILE A 136 -4.91 -19.28 18.28
C ILE A 136 -5.91 -20.42 18.48
N LYS A 137 -6.56 -20.91 17.42
CA LYS A 137 -7.71 -21.86 17.50
C LYS A 137 -7.44 -23.10 18.36
N ASP A 138 -6.20 -23.58 18.37
CA ASP A 138 -5.83 -24.78 19.14
C ASP A 138 -5.63 -24.47 20.64
N GLY A 139 -5.52 -23.21 21.02
CA GLY A 139 -5.49 -22.75 22.42
C GLY A 139 -6.85 -22.27 22.94
N MET A 140 -7.86 -22.13 22.06
CA MET A 140 -9.20 -21.69 22.44
C MET A 140 -10.00 -22.80 23.16
N SER A 141 -10.98 -22.39 23.98
CA SER A 141 -11.99 -23.33 24.45
C SER A 141 -12.86 -23.83 23.28
N PRO A 142 -13.46 -25.05 23.34
CA PRO A 142 -14.37 -25.54 22.31
C PRO A 142 -15.53 -24.60 22.03
N GLU A 143 -16.06 -23.94 23.06
CA GLU A 143 -17.17 -23.00 22.98
C GLU A 143 -16.78 -21.72 22.25
N ASP A 144 -15.64 -21.11 22.63
CA ASP A 144 -15.11 -19.89 21.97
C ASP A 144 -14.78 -20.17 20.51
N ARG A 145 -14.11 -21.30 20.26
CA ARG A 145 -13.78 -21.72 18.91
C ARG A 145 -15.04 -21.88 18.04
N LYS A 146 -16.06 -22.55 18.54
CA LYS A 146 -17.32 -22.75 17.82
C LYS A 146 -18.03 -21.44 17.53
N ARG A 147 -18.03 -20.51 18.50
CA ARG A 147 -18.61 -19.18 18.34
C ARG A 147 -17.93 -18.40 17.21
N TRP A 148 -16.60 -18.40 17.16
CA TRP A 148 -15.85 -17.72 16.12
C TRP A 148 -16.01 -18.40 14.75
N GLU A 149 -15.98 -19.73 14.68
CA GLU A 149 -16.23 -20.49 13.45
C GLU A 149 -17.58 -20.11 12.83
N ASN A 150 -18.64 -20.05 13.65
CA ASN A 150 -19.96 -19.68 13.16
C ASN A 150 -20.00 -18.24 12.62
N ALA A 151 -19.47 -17.28 13.37
CA ALA A 151 -19.49 -15.87 12.98
C ALA A 151 -18.61 -15.59 11.73
N LEU A 152 -17.42 -16.17 11.67
CA LEU A 152 -16.55 -16.06 10.50
C LEU A 152 -17.17 -16.75 9.26
N THR A 153 -17.75 -17.95 9.42
CA THR A 153 -18.42 -18.65 8.31
C THR A 153 -19.59 -17.85 7.78
N LEU A 154 -20.40 -17.22 8.64
CA LEU A 154 -21.49 -16.34 8.22
C LEU A 154 -20.97 -15.19 7.35
N GLY A 155 -19.97 -14.46 7.82
CA GLY A 155 -19.40 -13.33 7.08
C GLY A 155 -18.76 -13.73 5.75
N TYR A 156 -17.96 -14.81 5.73
CA TYR A 156 -17.33 -15.27 4.50
C TYR A 156 -18.32 -15.86 3.49
N THR A 157 -19.44 -16.40 3.94
CA THR A 157 -20.57 -16.76 3.06
C THR A 157 -21.10 -15.51 2.35
N GLY A 158 -21.36 -14.45 3.08
CA GLY A 158 -21.79 -13.16 2.49
C GLY A 158 -20.74 -12.54 1.56
N ILE A 159 -19.45 -12.57 1.95
CA ILE A 159 -18.35 -12.09 1.13
C ILE A 159 -18.27 -12.85 -0.19
N SER A 160 -18.33 -14.19 -0.17
CA SER A 160 -18.27 -15.03 -1.36
C SER A 160 -19.40 -14.74 -2.35
N GLN A 161 -20.59 -14.40 -1.85
CA GLN A 161 -21.76 -14.13 -2.66
C GLN A 161 -21.83 -12.74 -3.24
N THR A 162 -21.22 -11.73 -2.56
CA THR A 162 -21.53 -10.32 -2.85
C THR A 162 -20.31 -9.44 -3.14
N GLN A 163 -19.08 -9.83 -2.74
CA GLN A 163 -17.96 -8.89 -2.74
C GLN A 163 -17.01 -9.02 -3.93
N LEU A 164 -16.92 -10.16 -4.60
CA LEU A 164 -15.97 -10.40 -5.70
C LEU A 164 -16.55 -9.97 -7.06
N THR A 165 -16.93 -8.69 -7.19
CA THR A 165 -17.68 -8.19 -8.35
C THR A 165 -16.84 -7.33 -9.30
N ARG A 166 -15.90 -6.53 -8.77
CA ARG A 166 -15.05 -5.61 -9.54
C ARG A 166 -13.57 -5.86 -9.24
N LEU A 167 -12.70 -5.67 -10.24
CA LEU A 167 -11.24 -5.86 -10.10
C LEU A 167 -10.60 -4.58 -9.51
N VAL A 168 -10.97 -4.26 -8.27
CA VAL A 168 -10.46 -3.12 -7.51
C VAL A 168 -9.95 -3.55 -6.15
N ASN A 169 -9.35 -2.64 -5.39
CA ASN A 169 -8.62 -2.89 -4.14
C ASN A 169 -9.39 -3.74 -3.11
N ILE A 170 -10.59 -3.33 -2.69
CA ILE A 170 -11.36 -4.02 -1.63
C ILE A 170 -11.76 -5.45 -2.04
N PRO A 171 -12.38 -5.71 -3.21
CA PRO A 171 -12.64 -7.08 -3.66
C PRO A 171 -11.40 -7.95 -3.77
N THR A 172 -10.25 -7.38 -4.16
CA THR A 172 -8.97 -8.12 -4.20
C THR A 172 -8.57 -8.58 -2.80
N TYR A 173 -8.71 -7.72 -1.82
CA TYR A 173 -8.42 -8.05 -0.42
C TYR A 173 -9.39 -9.10 0.14
N HIS A 174 -10.68 -9.00 -0.21
CA HIS A 174 -11.67 -10.03 0.12
C HIS A 174 -11.36 -11.37 -0.53
N ALA A 175 -10.89 -11.40 -1.77
CA ALA A 175 -10.53 -12.65 -2.45
C ALA A 175 -9.38 -13.38 -1.75
N MET A 176 -8.31 -12.67 -1.38
CA MET A 176 -7.21 -13.24 -0.59
C MET A 176 -7.72 -13.82 0.73
N SER A 177 -8.51 -13.04 1.44
CA SER A 177 -9.09 -13.45 2.72
C SER A 177 -10.06 -14.64 2.59
N LEU A 178 -10.85 -14.68 1.51
CA LEU A 178 -11.74 -15.81 1.19
C LEU A 178 -10.97 -17.11 0.91
N TYR A 179 -9.79 -17.00 0.28
CA TYR A 179 -8.93 -18.17 0.10
C TYR A 179 -8.50 -18.76 1.44
N LEU A 180 -8.06 -17.91 2.37
CA LEU A 180 -7.72 -18.35 3.73
C LEU A 180 -8.92 -18.98 4.44
N ALA A 181 -10.12 -18.38 4.31
CA ALA A 181 -11.35 -18.94 4.88
C ALA A 181 -11.67 -20.31 4.29
N GLY A 182 -11.52 -20.47 2.97
CA GLY A 182 -11.71 -21.76 2.29
C GLY A 182 -10.78 -22.86 2.82
N LYS A 183 -9.51 -22.52 3.08
CA LYS A 183 -8.54 -23.44 3.70
C LYS A 183 -8.89 -23.75 5.17
N THR A 184 -9.36 -22.73 5.91
CA THR A 184 -9.61 -22.85 7.35
C THR A 184 -10.88 -23.66 7.68
N PHE A 185 -11.92 -23.50 6.85
CA PHE A 185 -13.25 -24.09 7.07
C PHE A 185 -13.59 -25.23 6.12
N ASP A 186 -12.60 -25.76 5.39
CA ASP A 186 -12.76 -26.84 4.41
C ASP A 186 -13.84 -26.52 3.36
N ARG A 187 -13.68 -25.34 2.70
CA ARG A 187 -14.56 -24.84 1.63
C ARG A 187 -13.78 -24.69 0.33
N PRO A 188 -13.52 -25.78 -0.40
CA PRO A 188 -12.71 -25.75 -1.62
C PRO A 188 -13.30 -24.83 -2.71
N GLU A 189 -14.62 -24.66 -2.73
CA GLU A 189 -15.30 -23.72 -3.61
C GLU A 189 -14.89 -22.28 -3.38
N TRP A 190 -14.64 -21.85 -2.13
CA TRP A 190 -14.13 -20.53 -1.80
C TRP A 190 -12.68 -20.35 -2.25
N CYS A 191 -11.86 -21.38 -2.08
CA CYS A 191 -10.48 -21.35 -2.58
C CYS A 191 -10.44 -21.18 -4.10
N LYS A 192 -11.29 -21.93 -4.83
CA LYS A 192 -11.40 -21.84 -6.29
C LYS A 192 -11.86 -20.46 -6.74
N GLN A 193 -12.94 -19.94 -6.17
CA GLN A 193 -13.49 -18.63 -6.48
C GLN A 193 -12.45 -17.52 -6.23
N ALA A 194 -11.75 -17.57 -5.11
CA ALA A 194 -10.71 -16.60 -4.76
C ALA A 194 -9.53 -16.65 -5.75
N LYS A 195 -9.03 -17.84 -6.08
CA LYS A 195 -7.95 -18.03 -7.03
C LYS A 195 -8.31 -17.49 -8.42
N GLU A 196 -9.49 -17.81 -8.93
CA GLU A 196 -10.00 -17.33 -10.23
C GLU A 196 -10.13 -15.80 -10.25
N PHE A 197 -10.59 -15.21 -9.13
CA PHE A 197 -10.68 -13.77 -9.01
C PHE A 197 -9.29 -13.11 -9.01
N LEU A 198 -8.34 -13.61 -8.20
CA LEU A 198 -6.98 -13.09 -8.11
C LEU A 198 -6.22 -13.23 -9.43
N ALA A 199 -6.44 -14.31 -10.18
CA ALA A 199 -5.87 -14.45 -11.53
C ALA A 199 -6.34 -13.33 -12.47
N ARG A 200 -7.62 -12.92 -12.41
CA ARG A 200 -8.13 -11.78 -13.18
C ARG A 200 -7.54 -10.45 -12.70
N VAL A 201 -7.34 -10.28 -11.40
CA VAL A 201 -6.68 -9.10 -10.82
C VAL A 201 -5.25 -8.99 -11.37
N ILE A 202 -4.50 -10.09 -11.40
CA ILE A 202 -3.14 -10.13 -11.96
C ILE A 202 -3.15 -9.75 -13.45
N ALA A 203 -4.10 -10.30 -14.21
CA ALA A 203 -4.24 -10.00 -15.64
C ALA A 203 -4.64 -8.53 -15.92
N ALA A 204 -5.28 -7.86 -14.95
CA ALA A 204 -5.66 -6.46 -15.05
C ALA A 204 -4.55 -5.48 -14.60
N GLN A 205 -3.40 -5.98 -14.15
CA GLN A 205 -2.25 -5.13 -13.82
C GLN A 205 -1.72 -4.45 -15.09
N ASP A 206 -1.48 -3.15 -15.02
CA ASP A 206 -0.77 -2.43 -16.07
C ASP A 206 0.66 -3.00 -16.25
N PRO A 207 1.17 -3.09 -17.50
CA PRO A 207 2.54 -3.56 -17.76
C PRO A 207 3.61 -2.82 -16.94
N ASN A 208 3.38 -1.53 -16.62
CA ASN A 208 4.26 -0.72 -15.78
C ASN A 208 4.25 -1.12 -14.28
N GLY A 209 3.41 -2.06 -13.85
CA GLY A 209 3.42 -2.63 -12.51
C GLY A 209 2.42 -2.03 -11.52
N TYR A 210 1.51 -1.19 -11.94
CA TYR A 210 0.45 -0.66 -11.10
C TYR A 210 -0.93 -1.21 -11.46
N TRP A 211 -1.89 -1.07 -10.56
CA TRP A 211 -3.32 -1.25 -10.85
C TRP A 211 -3.99 0.11 -10.85
N SER A 212 -4.71 0.41 -11.93
CA SER A 212 -5.48 1.64 -12.02
C SER A 212 -6.77 1.51 -11.21
N GLU A 213 -7.09 2.55 -10.45
CA GLU A 213 -8.42 2.66 -9.83
C GLU A 213 -9.43 3.32 -10.79
N ASN A 214 -8.98 4.28 -11.61
CA ASN A 214 -9.81 4.99 -12.57
C ASN A 214 -9.02 5.41 -13.84
N PHE A 215 -8.01 6.30 -13.73
CA PHE A 215 -7.37 6.97 -14.86
C PHE A 215 -5.85 6.83 -14.93
N GLY A 216 -5.26 5.89 -14.24
CA GLY A 216 -3.82 5.68 -14.26
C GLY A 216 -3.25 5.23 -12.92
N PRO A 217 -1.98 5.50 -12.63
CA PRO A 217 -1.34 5.04 -11.41
C PRO A 217 -1.98 5.59 -10.14
N VAL A 218 -2.06 4.74 -9.12
CA VAL A 218 -2.45 5.13 -7.76
C VAL A 218 -1.43 4.54 -6.80
N VAL A 219 -0.37 5.28 -6.53
CA VAL A 219 0.80 4.78 -5.79
C VAL A 219 0.40 4.20 -4.43
N ARG A 220 -0.38 4.94 -3.66
CA ARG A 220 -0.76 4.50 -2.32
C ARG A 220 -1.75 3.34 -2.32
N TYR A 221 -2.72 3.32 -3.22
CA TYR A 221 -3.74 2.26 -3.24
C TYR A 221 -3.23 0.94 -3.80
N ASN A 222 -2.17 0.96 -4.61
CA ASN A 222 -1.50 -0.27 -5.07
C ASN A 222 -1.03 -1.17 -3.91
N SER A 223 -0.74 -0.58 -2.76
CA SER A 223 -0.37 -1.35 -1.58
C SER A 223 -1.41 -2.38 -1.15
N VAL A 224 -2.69 -2.09 -1.35
CA VAL A 224 -3.77 -3.01 -0.99
C VAL A 224 -3.70 -4.27 -1.87
N TYR A 225 -3.39 -4.10 -3.16
CA TYR A 225 -3.18 -5.23 -4.06
C TYR A 225 -1.93 -6.02 -3.69
N ILE A 226 -0.84 -5.31 -3.38
CA ILE A 226 0.43 -5.94 -2.99
C ILE A 226 0.30 -6.71 -1.68
N GLU A 227 -0.40 -6.16 -0.67
CA GLU A 227 -0.69 -6.85 0.58
C GLU A 227 -1.53 -8.12 0.32
N ALA A 228 -2.60 -7.98 -0.46
CA ALA A 228 -3.48 -9.10 -0.75
C ALA A 228 -2.77 -10.23 -1.51
N LEU A 229 -2.02 -9.90 -2.57
CA LEU A 229 -1.30 -10.90 -3.37
C LEU A 229 -0.12 -11.51 -2.59
N GLY A 230 0.59 -10.70 -1.79
CA GLY A 230 1.67 -11.18 -0.93
C GLY A 230 1.19 -12.15 0.16
N ALA A 231 0.10 -11.79 0.84
CA ALA A 231 -0.53 -12.67 1.82
C ALA A 231 -1.11 -13.94 1.18
N TYR A 232 -1.72 -13.82 -0.01
CA TYR A 232 -2.17 -14.98 -0.77
C TYR A 232 -1.02 -15.95 -1.07
N TYR A 233 0.14 -15.43 -1.54
CA TYR A 233 1.33 -16.23 -1.76
C TYR A 233 1.78 -16.96 -0.50
N SER A 234 1.87 -16.24 0.60
CA SER A 234 2.27 -16.79 1.91
C SER A 234 1.35 -17.93 2.38
N ILE A 235 0.05 -17.84 2.09
CA ILE A 235 -0.97 -18.82 2.48
C ILE A 235 -1.03 -20.01 1.53
N SER A 236 -0.82 -19.78 0.23
CA SER A 236 -1.10 -20.77 -0.84
C SER A 236 0.16 -21.40 -1.43
N GLY A 237 1.30 -20.69 -1.40
CA GLY A 237 2.48 -21.04 -2.19
C GLY A 237 2.31 -20.86 -3.71
N ASP A 238 1.23 -20.22 -4.17
CA ASP A 238 0.91 -20.10 -5.59
C ASP A 238 1.77 -19.02 -6.25
N GLU A 239 2.75 -19.43 -7.02
CA GLU A 239 3.73 -18.56 -7.67
C GLU A 239 3.15 -17.67 -8.79
N MET A 240 1.88 -17.86 -9.17
CA MET A 240 1.25 -17.02 -10.21
C MET A 240 1.30 -15.51 -9.90
N VAL A 241 1.40 -15.14 -8.62
CA VAL A 241 1.42 -13.74 -8.17
C VAL A 241 2.81 -13.09 -8.27
N LEU A 242 3.90 -13.87 -8.25
CA LEU A 242 5.26 -13.36 -8.14
C LEU A 242 5.67 -12.41 -9.25
N PRO A 243 5.35 -12.67 -10.55
CA PRO A 243 5.66 -11.73 -11.61
C PRO A 243 4.95 -10.38 -11.46
N ALA A 244 3.70 -10.39 -10.98
CA ALA A 244 2.94 -9.17 -10.76
C ALA A 244 3.50 -8.37 -9.57
N LEU A 245 3.87 -9.04 -8.48
CA LEU A 245 4.49 -8.40 -7.32
C LEU A 245 5.88 -7.83 -7.66
N ALA A 246 6.68 -8.51 -8.48
CA ALA A 246 7.96 -7.99 -8.93
C ALA A 246 7.81 -6.71 -9.77
N ARG A 247 6.84 -6.68 -10.72
CA ARG A 247 6.54 -5.45 -11.48
C ARG A 247 6.07 -4.32 -10.56
N ALA A 248 5.19 -4.61 -9.61
CA ALA A 248 4.72 -3.61 -8.66
C ALA A 248 5.86 -3.07 -7.79
N ALA A 249 6.74 -3.93 -7.30
CA ALA A 249 7.89 -3.53 -6.51
C ALA A 249 8.85 -2.62 -7.31
N LYS A 250 9.12 -2.95 -8.58
CA LYS A 250 9.93 -2.12 -9.48
C LYS A 250 9.29 -0.74 -9.70
N PHE A 251 7.97 -0.68 -9.92
CA PHE A 251 7.23 0.57 -10.04
C PHE A 251 7.41 1.43 -8.78
N HIS A 252 7.13 0.89 -7.61
CA HIS A 252 7.23 1.63 -6.36
C HIS A 252 8.66 2.04 -6.01
N ALA A 253 9.66 1.19 -6.26
CA ALA A 253 11.07 1.52 -6.06
C ALA A 253 11.57 2.63 -6.99
N SER A 254 10.89 2.87 -8.11
CA SER A 254 11.21 3.95 -9.04
C SER A 254 10.56 5.29 -8.66
N PHE A 255 9.37 5.25 -8.04
CA PHE A 255 8.59 6.45 -7.69
C PHE A 255 8.56 6.71 -6.17
N LEU A 256 9.74 6.80 -5.60
CA LEU A 256 9.98 7.11 -4.20
C LEU A 256 10.94 8.31 -4.11
N TYR A 257 10.65 9.29 -3.26
CA TYR A 257 11.57 10.38 -3.00
C TYR A 257 12.78 9.93 -2.15
N PRO A 258 13.88 10.70 -2.17
CA PRO A 258 15.06 10.37 -1.36
C PRO A 258 14.81 10.20 0.14
N ASP A 259 13.80 10.87 0.70
CA ASP A 259 13.38 10.72 2.10
C ASP A 259 12.46 9.50 2.34
N GLY A 260 12.19 8.70 1.32
CA GLY A 260 11.31 7.54 1.39
C GLY A 260 9.81 7.85 1.35
N SER A 261 9.41 9.10 1.16
CA SER A 261 8.01 9.43 0.90
C SER A 261 7.60 9.09 -0.53
N LEU A 262 6.30 8.82 -0.73
CA LEU A 262 5.78 8.43 -2.04
C LEU A 262 5.66 9.63 -2.97
N VAL A 263 6.01 9.43 -4.25
CA VAL A 263 5.81 10.44 -5.30
C VAL A 263 4.32 10.57 -5.60
N GLU A 264 3.75 11.74 -5.33
CA GLU A 264 2.34 12.05 -5.56
C GLU A 264 2.02 12.47 -6.99
N THR A 265 3.02 12.88 -7.76
CA THR A 265 2.87 13.42 -9.12
C THR A 265 2.18 12.44 -10.07
N LEU A 266 2.34 11.13 -9.84
CA LEU A 266 1.66 10.08 -10.58
C LEU A 266 0.35 9.61 -9.93
N ASP A 267 0.09 9.99 -8.67
CA ASP A 267 -1.06 9.47 -7.93
C ASP A 267 -2.34 10.21 -8.28
N GLU A 268 -3.36 9.50 -8.73
CA GLU A 268 -4.66 10.11 -9.06
C GLU A 268 -5.53 10.43 -7.84
N ARG A 269 -5.13 9.99 -6.63
CA ARG A 269 -5.99 10.10 -5.44
C ARG A 269 -5.37 10.79 -4.24
N ASN A 270 -4.06 10.73 -4.09
CA ASN A 270 -3.41 11.15 -2.86
C ASN A 270 -2.45 12.31 -3.11
N PRO A 271 -2.50 13.34 -2.24
CA PRO A 271 -1.51 14.40 -2.25
C PRO A 271 -0.19 13.89 -1.66
N TYR A 272 0.82 14.73 -1.72
CA TYR A 272 2.06 14.53 -0.99
C TYR A 272 1.81 14.43 0.51
N HIS A 273 2.43 13.45 1.12
CA HIS A 273 2.49 13.28 2.55
C HIS A 273 3.94 13.32 2.99
N ALA A 274 4.32 14.40 3.66
CA ALA A 274 5.61 14.51 4.31
C ALA A 274 5.69 13.46 5.43
N GLY A 275 6.15 12.29 5.10
CA GLY A 275 6.28 11.20 6.06
C GLY A 275 6.23 9.84 5.37
N LEU A 276 6.88 8.89 6.01
CA LEU A 276 6.95 7.53 5.49
C LEU A 276 5.62 6.83 5.64
N TRP A 277 5.19 6.27 4.55
CA TRP A 277 4.20 5.21 4.57
C TRP A 277 4.92 3.88 4.42
N PHE A 278 5.07 3.15 5.53
CA PHE A 278 5.81 1.91 5.51
C PHE A 278 5.07 0.86 4.67
N PRO A 279 5.72 0.23 3.69
CA PRO A 279 5.09 -0.72 2.80
C PRO A 279 4.68 -1.99 3.54
N ASN A 280 3.78 -2.76 2.95
CA ASN A 280 3.42 -4.08 3.49
C ASN A 280 4.43 -5.18 3.10
N ALA A 281 4.29 -6.33 3.76
CA ALA A 281 5.21 -7.46 3.62
C ALA A 281 5.30 -8.02 2.18
N GLY A 282 4.26 -7.88 1.36
CA GLY A 282 4.24 -8.35 -0.03
C GLY A 282 5.33 -7.71 -0.90
N MET A 283 5.80 -6.51 -0.53
CA MET A 283 6.95 -5.87 -1.20
C MET A 283 8.23 -6.70 -1.10
N THR A 284 8.42 -7.45 -0.03
CA THR A 284 9.66 -8.18 0.21
C THR A 284 9.86 -9.42 -0.68
N LEU A 285 8.87 -9.75 -1.51
CA LEU A 285 8.92 -10.90 -2.41
C LEU A 285 9.84 -10.70 -3.64
N SER A 286 10.33 -9.47 -3.87
CA SER A 286 11.33 -9.19 -4.90
C SER A 286 12.54 -8.44 -4.37
N PRO A 287 13.72 -8.50 -5.01
CA PRO A 287 14.88 -7.74 -4.61
C PRO A 287 14.68 -6.22 -4.62
N GLU A 288 13.93 -5.69 -5.61
CA GLU A 288 13.59 -4.26 -5.70
C GLU A 288 12.72 -3.82 -4.53
N GLY A 289 11.71 -4.62 -4.20
CA GLY A 289 10.86 -4.33 -3.05
C GLY A 289 11.60 -4.44 -1.72
N ARG A 290 12.56 -5.37 -1.59
CA ARG A 290 13.45 -5.43 -0.43
C ARG A 290 14.33 -4.20 -0.31
N GLY A 291 14.81 -3.66 -1.43
CA GLY A 291 15.57 -2.39 -1.45
C GLY A 291 14.74 -1.21 -0.97
N LEU A 292 13.50 -1.11 -1.43
CA LEU A 292 12.56 -0.09 -0.98
C LEU A 292 12.31 -0.20 0.54
N VAL A 293 12.04 -1.40 1.06
CA VAL A 293 11.82 -1.63 2.49
C VAL A 293 13.07 -1.26 3.29
N LEU A 294 14.26 -1.65 2.82
CA LEU A 294 15.52 -1.35 3.48
C LEU A 294 15.78 0.16 3.56
N GLN A 295 15.56 0.90 2.46
CA GLN A 295 15.66 2.37 2.47
C GLN A 295 14.73 2.97 3.52
N GLN A 296 13.49 2.51 3.59
CA GLN A 296 12.53 3.04 4.55
C GLN A 296 12.86 2.68 5.99
N LEU A 297 13.37 1.48 6.25
CA LEU A 297 13.88 1.12 7.58
C LEU A 297 15.04 2.03 8.00
N ASN A 298 15.97 2.34 7.09
CA ASN A 298 17.09 3.24 7.36
C ASN A 298 16.62 4.68 7.65
N VAL A 299 15.60 5.17 6.93
CA VAL A 299 15.03 6.50 7.19
C VAL A 299 14.19 6.54 8.48
N LEU A 300 13.47 5.47 8.80
CA LEU A 300 12.71 5.38 10.05
C LEU A 300 13.61 5.28 11.27
N ALA A 301 14.77 4.64 11.13
CA ALA A 301 15.70 4.39 12.22
C ALA A 301 14.97 4.01 13.53
N ASP A 302 14.86 4.95 14.47
CA ASP A 302 14.22 4.73 15.79
C ASP A 302 12.73 5.11 15.85
N LYS A 303 12.11 5.46 14.72
CA LYS A 303 10.68 5.80 14.73
C LYS A 303 9.81 4.55 14.91
N PRO A 304 8.64 4.67 15.55
CA PRO A 304 7.78 3.52 15.77
C PRO A 304 7.16 3.01 14.46
N ILE A 305 7.22 1.69 14.27
CA ILE A 305 6.47 0.97 13.24
C ILE A 305 5.20 0.40 13.88
N ALA A 306 4.07 0.47 13.18
CA ALA A 306 2.82 -0.05 13.70
C ALA A 306 2.91 -1.57 13.99
N ALA A 307 2.35 -2.00 15.11
CA ALA A 307 2.38 -3.40 15.52
C ALA A 307 1.72 -4.34 14.48
N ASP A 308 0.63 -3.90 13.83
CA ASP A 308 -0.03 -4.64 12.75
C ASP A 308 0.90 -4.85 11.54
N THR A 309 1.70 -3.83 11.19
CA THR A 309 2.70 -3.92 10.13
C THR A 309 3.78 -4.93 10.50
N MET A 310 4.36 -4.82 11.70
CA MET A 310 5.38 -5.78 12.16
C MET A 310 4.84 -7.22 12.17
N ALA A 311 3.60 -7.42 12.62
CA ALA A 311 2.94 -8.73 12.59
C ALA A 311 2.83 -9.28 11.16
N GLY A 312 2.43 -8.45 10.19
CA GLY A 312 2.40 -8.83 8.77
C GLY A 312 3.78 -9.24 8.24
N TYR A 313 4.83 -8.51 8.59
CA TYR A 313 6.20 -8.85 8.20
C TYR A 313 6.73 -10.14 8.84
N ILE A 314 6.43 -10.37 10.10
CA ILE A 314 6.81 -11.63 10.79
C ILE A 314 6.17 -12.83 10.08
N MET A 315 4.90 -12.70 9.70
CA MET A 315 4.13 -13.79 9.09
C MET A 315 4.39 -13.98 7.60
N ASP A 316 4.46 -12.90 6.85
CA ASP A 316 4.39 -12.94 5.38
C ASP A 316 5.63 -12.32 4.70
N GLY A 317 6.57 -11.73 5.46
CA GLY A 317 7.74 -11.05 4.91
C GLY A 317 8.91 -11.98 4.61
N HIS A 318 9.71 -11.61 3.60
CA HIS A 318 10.90 -12.34 3.14
C HIS A 318 12.16 -11.48 3.27
N GLU A 319 13.16 -12.01 3.94
CA GLU A 319 14.50 -11.44 4.03
C GLU A 319 15.35 -11.84 2.82
N GLY A 320 16.42 -11.12 2.55
CA GLY A 320 17.33 -11.45 1.47
C GLY A 320 17.92 -10.24 0.75
N SER A 321 18.57 -10.50 -0.39
CA SER A 321 19.26 -9.48 -1.18
C SER A 321 18.31 -8.36 -1.63
N ALA A 322 18.78 -7.12 -1.47
CA ALA A 322 18.07 -5.89 -1.79
C ALA A 322 18.74 -5.15 -2.95
N ILE A 323 17.96 -4.57 -3.83
CA ILE A 323 18.42 -3.69 -4.91
C ILE A 323 18.08 -2.24 -4.54
N PRO A 324 19.03 -1.30 -4.55
CA PRO A 324 18.78 0.10 -4.25
C PRO A 324 17.65 0.70 -5.09
N THR A 325 16.87 1.61 -4.51
CA THR A 325 15.81 2.33 -5.22
C THR A 325 16.40 3.38 -6.16
N ALA A 326 15.62 3.86 -7.13
CA ALA A 326 16.06 4.91 -8.04
C ALA A 326 16.47 6.21 -7.31
N ALA A 327 15.86 6.50 -6.17
CA ALA A 327 16.20 7.69 -5.37
C ALA A 327 17.57 7.59 -4.68
N GLN A 328 18.11 6.39 -4.49
CA GLN A 328 19.42 6.15 -3.88
C GLN A 328 20.58 6.23 -4.91
N ASP A 329 20.27 6.14 -6.20
CA ASP A 329 21.27 6.31 -7.26
C ASP A 329 21.77 7.77 -7.29
N ASP A 330 23.01 7.98 -7.77
CA ASP A 330 23.54 9.34 -8.01
C ASP A 330 22.99 9.89 -9.34
N HIS A 331 22.83 9.02 -10.34
CA HIS A 331 22.29 9.35 -11.66
C HIS A 331 21.33 8.26 -12.11
N ARG A 332 20.07 8.61 -12.34
CA ARG A 332 19.06 7.68 -12.82
C ARG A 332 18.00 8.38 -13.66
N THR A 333 17.68 7.83 -14.81
CA THR A 333 16.45 8.16 -15.53
C THR A 333 15.63 6.89 -15.64
N PHE A 334 14.35 6.99 -15.30
CA PHE A 334 13.39 5.91 -15.46
C PHE A 334 12.10 6.50 -16.04
N MET A 335 11.55 5.85 -17.04
CA MET A 335 10.28 6.21 -17.68
C MET A 335 9.38 5.00 -17.74
N LEU A 336 8.09 5.22 -17.57
CA LEU A 336 7.06 4.21 -17.80
C LEU A 336 6.97 3.88 -19.30
N ASP A 337 6.62 2.65 -19.62
CA ASP A 337 6.59 2.15 -21.01
C ASP A 337 5.58 2.90 -21.89
N ASP A 338 4.53 3.48 -21.30
CA ASP A 338 3.55 4.32 -21.99
C ASP A 338 4.02 5.77 -22.25
N GLY A 339 5.22 6.12 -21.77
CA GLY A 339 5.80 7.45 -21.93
C GLY A 339 5.10 8.56 -21.13
N LYS A 340 4.24 8.23 -20.15
CA LYS A 340 3.43 9.23 -19.44
C LYS A 340 3.94 9.56 -18.05
N GLY A 341 4.91 8.86 -17.54
CA GLY A 341 5.50 9.13 -16.23
C GLY A 341 6.99 8.89 -16.24
N MET A 342 7.76 9.80 -15.68
CA MET A 342 9.20 9.63 -15.58
C MET A 342 9.77 10.25 -14.32
N ILE A 343 10.93 9.73 -13.91
CA ILE A 343 11.80 10.37 -12.92
C ILE A 343 13.18 10.61 -13.55
N ARG A 344 13.83 11.69 -13.10
CA ARG A 344 15.24 11.92 -13.27
C ARG A 344 15.89 12.23 -11.94
N ARG A 345 16.84 11.40 -11.57
CA ARG A 345 17.73 11.60 -10.44
C ARG A 345 19.06 12.13 -10.94
N GLU A 346 19.45 13.29 -10.49
CA GLU A 346 20.77 13.91 -10.65
C GLU A 346 21.12 14.51 -9.31
N LYS A 347 21.81 13.76 -8.47
CA LYS A 347 22.07 14.15 -7.09
C LYS A 347 22.67 15.55 -7.01
N PRO A 348 22.14 16.47 -6.21
CA PRO A 348 21.14 16.28 -5.14
C PRO A 348 19.68 16.43 -5.55
N TRP A 349 19.35 16.40 -6.84
CA TRP A 349 18.00 16.64 -7.37
C TRP A 349 17.27 15.35 -7.72
N PHE A 350 15.98 15.34 -7.48
CA PHE A 350 15.06 14.32 -7.97
C PHE A 350 13.84 15.02 -8.59
N VAL A 351 13.59 14.74 -9.85
CA VAL A 351 12.48 15.31 -10.61
C VAL A 351 11.54 14.21 -11.04
N CYS A 352 10.24 14.42 -10.89
CA CYS A 352 9.21 13.58 -11.49
C CYS A 352 8.33 14.42 -12.41
N LEU A 353 8.10 13.91 -13.60
CA LEU A 353 7.18 14.49 -14.58
C LEU A 353 6.08 13.49 -14.89
N SER A 354 4.85 13.99 -15.04
CA SER A 354 3.66 13.20 -15.36
C SER A 354 2.87 13.82 -16.50
N ALA A 355 2.66 13.06 -17.54
CA ALA A 355 1.70 13.36 -18.61
C ALA A 355 0.34 12.70 -18.38
N TYR A 356 0.11 12.10 -17.23
CA TYR A 356 -1.20 11.62 -16.86
C TYR A 356 -2.11 12.80 -16.52
N HIS A 357 -3.11 13.02 -17.32
CA HIS A 357 -4.18 13.96 -17.04
C HIS A 357 -5.51 13.19 -16.96
N CYS A 358 -6.50 13.76 -16.30
CA CYS A 358 -7.84 13.22 -16.30
C CYS A 358 -8.87 14.33 -16.51
N PRO A 359 -10.02 14.00 -17.10
CA PRO A 359 -11.11 14.97 -17.19
C PRO A 359 -11.58 15.38 -15.79
N ILE A 360 -12.17 16.55 -15.70
CA ILE A 360 -12.85 17.00 -14.48
C ILE A 360 -13.88 15.96 -14.07
N SER A 361 -13.83 15.55 -12.80
CA SER A 361 -14.72 14.54 -12.28
C SER A 361 -15.49 15.06 -11.06
N SER A 362 -16.80 14.88 -11.07
CA SER A 362 -17.64 15.09 -9.88
C SER A 362 -17.46 13.99 -8.83
N HIS A 363 -16.74 12.92 -9.14
CA HIS A 363 -16.52 11.82 -8.20
C HIS A 363 -15.58 12.26 -7.08
N ARG A 364 -16.08 12.28 -5.83
CA ARG A 364 -15.35 12.80 -4.65
C ARG A 364 -14.00 12.16 -4.35
N TRP A 365 -13.69 10.99 -4.89
CA TRP A 365 -12.45 10.26 -4.65
C TRP A 365 -11.46 10.35 -5.80
N ILE A 366 -11.86 10.87 -6.94
CA ILE A 366 -10.99 11.05 -8.09
C ILE A 366 -10.40 12.45 -7.98
N GLN A 367 -9.08 12.55 -7.98
CA GLN A 367 -8.37 13.80 -8.11
C GLN A 367 -8.36 14.19 -9.59
N ASP A 368 -8.69 15.43 -9.87
CA ASP A 368 -8.38 16.01 -11.15
C ASP A 368 -6.86 16.12 -11.23
N ARG A 369 -6.23 15.49 -12.20
CA ARG A 369 -4.78 15.43 -12.30
C ARG A 369 -4.19 16.81 -12.55
N GLN A 370 -3.67 17.40 -11.52
CA GLN A 370 -3.24 18.79 -11.47
C GLN A 370 -1.77 18.93 -11.10
N ASN A 371 -1.18 17.90 -10.51
CA ASN A 371 0.22 17.89 -10.17
C ASN A 371 0.98 17.11 -11.24
N LEU A 372 1.59 17.83 -12.15
CA LEU A 372 2.24 17.28 -13.33
C LEU A 372 3.77 17.30 -13.21
N VAL A 373 4.29 18.02 -12.23
CA VAL A 373 5.73 18.17 -11.95
C VAL A 373 5.97 18.14 -10.46
N SER A 374 6.98 17.40 -10.04
CA SER A 374 7.56 17.56 -8.72
C SER A 374 9.09 17.66 -8.81
N ILE A 375 9.64 18.52 -7.97
CA ILE A 375 11.08 18.75 -7.82
C ILE A 375 11.43 18.60 -6.34
N TYR A 376 12.30 17.65 -6.05
CA TYR A 376 12.80 17.35 -4.72
C TYR A 376 14.31 17.56 -4.66
N HIS A 377 14.81 18.05 -3.54
CA HIS A 377 16.23 18.22 -3.30
C HIS A 377 16.62 17.57 -1.96
N ASP A 378 17.72 16.83 -1.93
CA ASP A 378 18.15 16.02 -0.78
C ASP A 378 18.22 16.79 0.55
N LYS A 379 18.54 18.10 0.50
CA LYS A 379 18.67 18.94 1.71
C LYS A 379 17.41 19.75 2.02
N CYS A 380 16.63 20.10 0.99
CA CYS A 380 15.50 21.01 1.13
C CYS A 380 14.15 20.30 1.17
N GLY A 381 14.11 19.01 0.78
CA GLY A 381 12.86 18.29 0.61
C GLY A 381 12.12 18.66 -0.68
N LEU A 382 10.80 18.54 -0.68
CA LEU A 382 9.96 18.89 -1.82
C LEU A 382 9.93 20.41 -2.02
N ILE A 383 10.39 20.86 -3.19
CA ILE A 383 10.47 22.27 -3.57
C ILE A 383 9.24 22.66 -4.40
N LEU A 384 8.88 21.84 -5.37
CA LEU A 384 7.71 21.99 -6.22
C LEU A 384 6.95 20.68 -6.25
N GLY A 385 5.62 20.75 -6.19
CA GLY A 385 4.73 19.60 -6.10
C GLY A 385 3.72 19.79 -4.98
N GLY A 386 3.30 18.72 -4.31
CA GLY A 386 2.39 18.79 -3.16
C GLY A 386 1.01 18.24 -3.46
N GLY A 387 0.61 18.25 -4.69
CA GLY A 387 -0.38 17.39 -5.22
C GLY A 387 -1.80 17.78 -5.30
N ASN A 388 -2.53 16.87 -5.81
CA ASN A 388 -3.92 16.88 -6.17
C ASN A 388 -4.78 16.45 -5.01
N THR A 389 -5.62 17.32 -4.52
CA THR A 389 -6.65 16.93 -3.56
C THR A 389 -7.98 17.56 -3.93
N LYS A 390 -9.07 16.92 -3.56
CA LYS A 390 -10.40 17.55 -3.57
C LYS A 390 -10.51 18.75 -2.62
N LEU A 391 -9.50 18.95 -1.76
CA LEU A 391 -9.37 20.12 -0.91
C LEU A 391 -8.97 21.37 -1.70
N GLN A 392 -8.38 21.17 -2.87
CA GLN A 392 -7.92 22.23 -3.78
C GLN A 392 -8.24 21.83 -5.22
N PRO A 393 -9.52 21.69 -5.58
CA PRO A 393 -9.94 21.01 -6.80
C PRO A 393 -9.53 21.72 -8.09
N LEU A 394 -9.10 22.96 -8.01
CA LEU A 394 -8.79 23.78 -9.19
C LEU A 394 -7.32 24.17 -9.26
N TRP A 395 -6.47 23.53 -8.46
CA TRP A 395 -5.04 23.81 -8.50
C TRP A 395 -4.32 22.86 -9.44
N SER A 396 -3.33 23.40 -10.10
CA SER A 396 -2.37 22.70 -10.91
C SER A 396 -0.96 23.21 -10.55
N SER A 397 0.08 22.43 -10.85
CA SER A 397 1.46 22.93 -10.79
C SER A 397 1.63 24.15 -11.70
N PHE A 398 0.82 24.25 -12.75
CA PHE A 398 0.80 25.35 -13.69
C PHE A 398 -0.64 25.77 -13.96
N THR A 399 -0.92 27.06 -13.77
CA THR A 399 -2.24 27.66 -14.04
C THR A 399 -2.07 28.72 -15.10
N VAL A 400 -2.83 28.61 -16.18
CA VAL A 400 -2.86 29.56 -17.28
C VAL A 400 -4.24 30.22 -17.30
N GLY A 401 -4.33 31.56 -17.40
CA GLY A 401 -5.58 32.28 -17.56
C GLY A 401 -6.12 32.92 -16.28
N ASP A 402 -7.43 32.84 -16.06
CA ASP A 402 -8.12 33.60 -15.02
C ASP A 402 -7.95 32.98 -13.63
N VAL A 403 -7.10 33.56 -12.79
CA VAL A 403 -6.87 33.16 -11.40
C VAL A 403 -8.07 33.32 -10.47
N SER A 404 -9.16 33.95 -10.93
CA SER A 404 -10.40 34.05 -10.15
C SER A 404 -11.06 32.71 -9.89
N LEU A 405 -10.74 31.69 -10.71
CA LEU A 405 -11.18 30.30 -10.55
C LEU A 405 -10.54 29.60 -9.33
N LEU A 406 -9.50 30.16 -8.74
CA LEU A 406 -8.83 29.62 -7.55
C LEU A 406 -9.53 30.01 -6.24
N LYS A 407 -10.64 30.75 -6.29
CA LYS A 407 -11.40 31.19 -5.12
C LYS A 407 -12.27 30.05 -4.59
N HIS A 408 -11.76 29.29 -3.69
CA HIS A 408 -12.53 28.36 -2.86
C HIS A 408 -12.05 28.45 -1.42
N THR A 409 -12.85 27.94 -0.49
CA THR A 409 -12.47 27.92 0.92
C THR A 409 -11.38 26.86 1.13
N PRO A 410 -10.16 27.23 1.55
CA PRO A 410 -9.12 26.26 1.86
C PRO A 410 -9.59 25.30 2.95
N GLY A 411 -9.38 23.99 2.73
CA GLY A 411 -9.75 22.96 3.68
C GLY A 411 -11.18 22.43 3.51
N ASP A 412 -11.94 22.88 2.54
CA ASP A 412 -13.24 22.29 2.20
C ASP A 412 -13.05 20.87 1.65
N ILE A 413 -13.56 19.87 2.38
CA ILE A 413 -13.38 18.45 2.08
C ILE A 413 -14.24 17.99 0.89
N ALA A 414 -15.30 18.73 0.58
CA ALA A 414 -16.22 18.40 -0.50
C ALA A 414 -16.80 19.70 -1.08
N PRO A 415 -15.95 20.55 -1.68
CA PRO A 415 -16.43 21.80 -2.23
C PRO A 415 -17.46 21.53 -3.34
N ASP A 416 -18.66 22.08 -3.18
CA ASP A 416 -19.67 22.16 -4.24
C ASP A 416 -19.21 23.21 -5.25
N PHE A 417 -18.34 22.81 -6.16
CA PHE A 417 -17.81 23.70 -7.17
C PHE A 417 -18.24 23.23 -8.56
N GLU A 418 -19.10 24.01 -9.19
CA GLU A 418 -19.36 23.91 -10.62
C GLU A 418 -18.63 25.03 -11.34
N PRO A 419 -17.63 24.71 -12.18
CA PRO A 419 -16.92 25.72 -12.93
C PRO A 419 -17.86 26.42 -13.91
N LYS A 420 -17.96 27.74 -13.81
CA LYS A 420 -18.79 28.58 -14.70
C LYS A 420 -18.07 29.07 -15.95
N GLY A 421 -16.80 28.71 -16.12
CA GLY A 421 -15.96 29.16 -17.22
C GLY A 421 -14.93 28.14 -17.66
N ALA A 422 -14.09 28.51 -18.60
CA ALA A 422 -12.98 27.67 -19.03
C ALA A 422 -11.99 27.47 -17.88
N LEU A 423 -11.63 26.20 -17.63
CA LEU A 423 -10.65 25.80 -16.60
C LEU A 423 -9.27 25.71 -17.24
N PHE A 424 -8.48 26.75 -17.11
CA PHE A 424 -7.14 26.82 -17.70
C PHE A 424 -6.04 26.18 -16.83
N HIS A 425 -6.39 25.55 -15.71
CA HIS A 425 -5.45 24.91 -14.80
C HIS A 425 -5.51 23.38 -14.89
N ILE A 426 -6.38 22.81 -15.68
CA ILE A 426 -6.44 21.38 -16.00
C ILE A 426 -6.09 21.21 -17.48
N PRO A 427 -4.97 20.57 -17.81
CA PRO A 427 -4.59 20.37 -19.20
C PRO A 427 -5.56 19.42 -19.91
N THR A 428 -5.86 19.71 -21.16
CA THR A 428 -6.65 18.85 -22.04
C THR A 428 -5.81 17.76 -22.69
N ALA A 429 -4.50 17.98 -22.78
CA ALA A 429 -3.52 17.00 -23.22
C ALA A 429 -2.17 17.25 -22.54
N ALA A 430 -1.38 16.19 -22.41
CA ALA A 430 -0.03 16.26 -21.89
C ALA A 430 0.86 15.24 -22.60
N SER A 431 2.12 15.58 -22.84
CA SER A 431 3.13 14.67 -23.40
C SER A 431 4.48 14.91 -22.77
N LEU A 432 5.29 13.86 -22.65
CA LEU A 432 6.69 13.93 -22.21
C LEU A 432 7.61 13.80 -23.40
N GLU A 433 8.61 14.68 -23.48
CA GLU A 433 9.71 14.56 -24.40
C GLU A 433 10.96 14.13 -23.64
N VAL A 434 11.51 12.96 -24.03
CA VAL A 434 12.70 12.39 -23.39
C VAL A 434 13.93 12.75 -24.22
N THR A 435 14.13 14.03 -24.39
CA THR A 435 15.34 14.60 -25.01
C THR A 435 16.24 15.19 -23.93
N ASP A 436 17.39 15.69 -24.26
CA ASP A 436 18.20 16.47 -23.35
C ASP A 436 18.13 17.95 -23.78
N PRO A 437 17.47 18.83 -23.03
CA PRO A 437 16.79 18.58 -21.75
C PRO A 437 15.47 17.82 -21.89
N ILE A 438 15.07 17.11 -20.81
CA ILE A 438 13.74 16.51 -20.73
C ILE A 438 12.68 17.61 -20.69
N GLY A 439 11.55 17.37 -21.34
CA GLY A 439 10.48 18.34 -21.40
C GLY A 439 9.10 17.74 -21.13
N LEU A 440 8.21 18.55 -20.60
CA LEU A 440 6.80 18.27 -20.44
C LEU A 440 6.01 19.32 -21.21
N ALA A 441 5.20 18.90 -22.18
CA ALA A 441 4.29 19.77 -22.90
C ALA A 441 2.86 19.57 -22.38
N LEU A 442 2.20 20.65 -22.02
CA LEU A 442 0.84 20.69 -21.52
C LEU A 442 -0.01 21.56 -22.44
N LYS A 443 -1.18 21.07 -22.82
CA LYS A 443 -2.14 21.79 -23.65
C LYS A 443 -3.38 22.16 -22.83
N TYR A 444 -3.72 23.46 -22.84
CA TYR A 444 -4.86 24.04 -22.15
C TYR A 444 -5.81 24.68 -23.16
N GLY A 445 -6.70 23.87 -23.75
CA GLY A 445 -7.54 24.33 -24.85
C GLY A 445 -6.71 24.65 -26.09
N GLU A 446 -6.63 25.93 -26.48
CA GLU A 446 -5.81 26.42 -27.59
C GLU A 446 -4.42 26.93 -27.13
N GLU A 447 -4.19 27.03 -25.80
CA GLU A 447 -2.95 27.48 -25.20
C GLU A 447 -1.99 26.30 -24.96
N ASP A 448 -0.72 26.50 -25.23
CA ASP A 448 0.34 25.53 -25.00
C ASP A 448 1.29 26.04 -23.90
N CYS A 449 1.69 25.15 -23.00
CA CYS A 449 2.71 25.41 -21.99
C CYS A 449 3.78 24.31 -22.08
N SER A 450 5.04 24.70 -22.19
CA SER A 450 6.18 23.78 -22.16
C SER A 450 7.05 24.05 -20.94
N ILE A 451 7.52 23.00 -20.31
CA ILE A 451 8.33 23.02 -19.10
C ILE A 451 9.59 22.19 -19.32
#